data_a0dd27b86e639b263d69a3c524eaae40
#
_entry.id   a0dd27b86e639b263d69a3c524eaae40
#
_cell.length_a   1.000
_cell.length_b   1.000
_cell.length_c   1.000
_cell.angle_alpha   90.00
_cell.angle_beta   90.00
_cell.angle_gamma   90.00
#
_symmetry.space_group_name_H-M   'P 1'
#
loop_
_entity.id
_entity.type
_entity.pdbx_description
1 polymer ?
#
loop_
_entity_poly.entity_id
_entity_poly.type
_entity_poly.pdbx_seq_one_letter_code
_entity_poly.pdbx_strand_id
1 'polypeptide(L)'
;MPRLFTALEIPRSAAMSLSLLRGGLPGARWIDVENYHITLRFIGDVDNRTADEIVDRLDRIDRPEVSLRLSGTGFFGTKKPHSLWAGVEPSPDVLALQAEIERLCQRIGLPPDSRKFTPHVTLARLRGARLDDVVHYLSGRGDFRTPTFHASRFVLLSSRDSVGGGPYLTEEIFPLRETGSANFSTSAVQPSKSML
;
A
#
# COMPACT_ATOMS: atom_id res chain seq x y z
N MET A 1 -18.23 -5.29 -14.86
CA MET A 1 -17.82 -5.75 -13.52
C MET A 1 -16.68 -4.87 -13.05
N PRO A 2 -16.69 -4.36 -11.82
CA PRO A 2 -15.58 -3.57 -11.32
C PRO A 2 -14.34 -4.45 -11.13
N ARG A 3 -13.18 -3.91 -11.46
CA ARG A 3 -11.89 -4.58 -11.23
C ARG A 3 -11.45 -4.33 -9.80
N LEU A 4 -11.49 -5.36 -8.96
CA LEU A 4 -11.20 -5.28 -7.53
C LEU A 4 -9.72 -5.48 -7.21
N PHE A 5 -9.25 -4.82 -6.15
CA PHE A 5 -7.95 -5.05 -5.54
C PHE A 5 -7.94 -4.58 -4.09
N THR A 6 -7.11 -5.21 -3.25
CA THR A 6 -6.90 -4.75 -1.86
C THR A 6 -5.66 -3.87 -1.78
N ALA A 7 -5.69 -2.87 -0.89
CA ALA A 7 -4.63 -1.90 -0.74
C ALA A 7 -4.49 -1.35 0.68
N LEU A 8 -3.30 -0.82 0.99
CA LEU A 8 -3.08 0.10 2.11
C LEU A 8 -3.13 1.54 1.59
N GLU A 9 -3.82 2.40 2.32
CA GLU A 9 -3.90 3.83 2.02
C GLU A 9 -2.61 4.54 2.44
N ILE A 10 -2.28 5.62 1.74
CA ILE A 10 -1.13 6.47 2.05
C ILE A 10 -1.62 7.72 2.79
N PRO A 11 -1.11 8.02 4.00
CA PRO A 11 -1.50 9.20 4.73
C PRO A 11 -1.08 10.47 3.95
N ARG A 12 -1.85 11.53 4.16
CA ARG A 12 -1.67 12.80 3.43
C ARG A 12 -0.23 13.33 3.48
N SER A 13 0.45 13.23 4.62
CA SER A 13 1.84 13.67 4.78
C SER A 13 2.80 12.92 3.86
N ALA A 14 2.68 11.58 3.77
CA ALA A 14 3.50 10.77 2.88
C ALA A 14 3.11 11.00 1.41
N ALA A 15 1.82 11.17 1.10
CA ALA A 15 1.34 11.49 -0.25
C ALA A 15 1.87 12.85 -0.74
N MET A 16 1.94 13.85 0.14
CA MET A 16 2.55 15.15 -0.16
C MET A 16 4.05 15.01 -0.45
N SER A 17 4.79 14.22 0.33
CA SER A 17 6.21 13.93 0.05
C SER A 17 6.40 13.25 -1.31
N LEU A 18 5.54 12.30 -1.67
CA LEU A 18 5.54 11.65 -2.98
C LEU A 18 5.22 12.63 -4.12
N SER A 19 4.37 13.62 -3.88
CA SER A 19 3.99 14.61 -4.90
C SER A 19 5.17 15.46 -5.37
N LEU A 20 6.19 15.65 -4.53
CA LEU A 20 7.42 16.36 -4.88
C LEU A 20 8.29 15.61 -5.91
N LEU A 21 8.04 14.32 -6.09
CA LEU A 21 8.70 13.53 -7.12
C LEU A 21 8.07 13.68 -8.51
N ARG A 22 6.93 14.38 -8.64
CA ARG A 22 6.21 14.51 -9.91
C ARG A 22 6.92 15.48 -10.85
N GLY A 23 6.85 15.18 -12.14
CA GLY A 23 7.39 16.03 -13.22
C GLY A 23 8.78 15.61 -13.68
N GLY A 24 9.22 16.22 -14.77
CA GLY A 24 10.58 16.07 -15.31
C GLY A 24 10.89 14.74 -16.01
N LEU A 25 9.90 13.86 -16.25
CA LEU A 25 10.11 12.59 -16.96
C LEU A 25 9.21 12.55 -18.22
N PRO A 26 9.78 12.58 -19.43
CA PRO A 26 9.02 12.42 -20.66
C PRO A 26 8.29 11.07 -20.73
N GLY A 27 7.07 11.07 -21.25
CA GLY A 27 6.25 9.86 -21.38
C GLY A 27 5.61 9.38 -20.06
N ALA A 28 5.77 10.14 -18.96
CA ALA A 28 5.15 9.82 -17.68
C ALA A 28 3.74 10.40 -17.59
N ARG A 29 2.74 9.52 -17.35
CA ARG A 29 1.40 9.87 -16.90
C ARG A 29 1.35 9.70 -15.38
N TRP A 30 1.39 10.82 -14.67
CA TRP A 30 1.43 10.85 -13.21
C TRP A 30 0.10 10.45 -12.62
N ILE A 31 0.16 9.62 -11.57
CA ILE A 31 -1.00 9.25 -10.77
C ILE A 31 -1.37 10.44 -9.88
N ASP A 32 -2.65 10.73 -9.75
CA ASP A 32 -3.12 11.76 -8.85
C ASP A 32 -2.84 11.39 -7.39
N VAL A 33 -2.53 12.40 -6.57
CA VAL A 33 -2.03 12.22 -5.20
C VAL A 33 -3.02 11.46 -4.32
N GLU A 34 -4.31 11.72 -4.51
CA GLU A 34 -5.42 11.03 -3.83
C GLU A 34 -5.56 9.56 -4.19
N ASN A 35 -4.95 9.13 -5.30
CA ASN A 35 -4.97 7.75 -5.76
C ASN A 35 -3.72 6.96 -5.36
N TYR A 36 -2.81 7.53 -4.57
CA TYR A 36 -1.64 6.82 -4.07
C TYR A 36 -2.03 5.75 -3.06
N HIS A 37 -1.57 4.53 -3.29
CA HIS A 37 -1.82 3.38 -2.43
C HIS A 37 -0.72 2.34 -2.58
N ILE A 38 -0.64 1.42 -1.63
CA ILE A 38 0.18 0.21 -1.73
C ILE A 38 -0.76 -0.95 -2.05
N THR A 39 -0.72 -1.48 -3.26
CA THR A 39 -1.52 -2.66 -3.62
C THR A 39 -1.03 -3.87 -2.86
N LEU A 40 -1.94 -4.59 -2.19
CA LEU A 40 -1.66 -5.86 -1.52
C LEU A 40 -1.97 -7.05 -2.45
N ARG A 41 -3.11 -7.04 -3.12
CA ARG A 41 -3.54 -8.12 -4.02
C ARG A 41 -4.49 -7.61 -5.10
N PHE A 42 -4.16 -7.87 -6.35
CA PHE A 42 -5.10 -7.69 -7.45
C PHE A 42 -6.05 -8.89 -7.53
N ILE A 43 -7.34 -8.63 -7.49
CA ILE A 43 -8.40 -9.64 -7.56
C ILE A 43 -8.87 -9.78 -9.00
N GLY A 44 -9.04 -8.65 -9.69
CA GLY A 44 -9.55 -8.61 -11.05
C GLY A 44 -11.07 -8.52 -11.12
N ASP A 45 -11.62 -8.88 -12.26
CA ASP A 45 -13.06 -8.87 -12.51
C ASP A 45 -13.68 -10.12 -11.92
N VAL A 46 -14.61 -9.98 -10.99
CA VAL A 46 -15.34 -11.07 -10.33
C VAL A 46 -16.85 -10.80 -10.39
N ASP A 47 -17.67 -11.84 -10.26
CA ASP A 47 -19.12 -11.70 -10.12
C ASP A 47 -19.48 -11.21 -8.69
N ASN A 48 -20.70 -10.78 -8.50
CA ASN A 48 -21.17 -10.22 -7.23
C ASN A 48 -21.07 -11.23 -6.07
N ARG A 49 -21.41 -12.49 -6.31
CA ARG A 49 -21.33 -13.54 -5.30
C ARG A 49 -19.89 -13.75 -4.81
N THR A 50 -18.94 -13.79 -5.73
CA THR A 50 -17.51 -13.89 -5.41
C THR A 50 -17.03 -12.63 -4.69
N ALA A 51 -17.50 -11.44 -5.08
CA ALA A 51 -17.19 -10.19 -4.41
C ALA A 51 -17.68 -10.19 -2.95
N ASP A 52 -18.93 -10.61 -2.71
CA ASP A 52 -19.49 -10.73 -1.36
C ASP A 52 -18.69 -11.73 -0.50
N GLU A 53 -18.32 -12.89 -1.06
CA GLU A 53 -17.50 -13.87 -0.36
C GLU A 53 -16.10 -13.31 -0.02
N ILE A 54 -15.49 -12.52 -0.91
CA ILE A 54 -14.23 -11.85 -0.65
C ILE A 54 -14.37 -10.91 0.55
N VAL A 55 -15.39 -10.06 0.58
CA VAL A 55 -15.65 -9.12 1.68
C VAL A 55 -15.80 -9.88 3.00
N ASP A 56 -16.65 -10.91 3.04
CA ASP A 56 -16.85 -11.74 4.23
C ASP A 56 -15.57 -12.38 4.77
N ARG A 57 -14.66 -12.76 3.88
CA ARG A 57 -13.38 -13.37 4.28
C ARG A 57 -12.37 -12.34 4.74
N LEU A 58 -12.31 -11.19 4.06
CA LEU A 58 -11.40 -10.11 4.43
C LEU A 58 -11.76 -9.50 5.78
N ASP A 59 -13.05 -9.40 6.11
CA ASP A 59 -13.54 -8.90 7.39
C ASP A 59 -13.08 -9.74 8.61
N ARG A 60 -12.70 -10.99 8.38
CA ARG A 60 -12.20 -11.90 9.42
C ARG A 60 -10.70 -11.76 9.68
N ILE A 61 -10.01 -10.88 8.98
CA ILE A 61 -8.58 -10.64 9.21
C ILE A 61 -8.42 -9.87 10.52
N ASP A 62 -7.81 -10.51 11.51
CA ASP A 62 -7.50 -9.92 12.80
C ASP A 62 -5.97 -9.75 12.95
N ARG A 63 -5.47 -8.62 12.48
CA ARG A 63 -4.04 -8.28 12.53
C ARG A 63 -3.80 -6.92 13.16
N PRO A 64 -2.64 -6.72 13.76
CA PRO A 64 -2.24 -5.40 14.23
C PRO A 64 -2.06 -4.43 13.06
N GLU A 65 -2.14 -3.14 13.35
CA GLU A 65 -1.78 -2.08 12.42
C GLU A 65 -0.37 -2.29 11.85
N VAL A 66 -0.17 -1.82 10.62
CA VAL A 66 1.06 -2.06 9.88
C VAL A 66 1.94 -0.82 9.90
N SER A 67 3.16 -0.96 10.41
CA SER A 67 4.18 0.10 10.35
C SER A 67 4.84 0.13 8.98
N LEU A 68 4.90 1.31 8.38
CA LEU A 68 5.33 1.54 7.00
C LEU A 68 6.31 2.70 6.88
N ARG A 69 7.28 2.55 6.00
CA ARG A 69 8.14 3.63 5.54
C ARG A 69 8.34 3.50 4.03
N LEU A 70 8.20 4.61 3.31
CA LEU A 70 8.57 4.65 1.90
C LEU A 70 10.06 4.93 1.78
N SER A 71 10.75 4.21 0.89
CA SER A 71 12.19 4.34 0.69
C SER A 71 12.58 3.98 -0.74
N GLY A 72 13.35 4.88 -1.34
CA GLY A 72 13.85 4.72 -2.69
C GLY A 72 12.79 4.88 -3.78
N THR A 73 13.27 4.94 -5.00
CA THR A 73 12.46 5.01 -6.22
C THR A 73 12.96 3.98 -7.22
N GLY A 74 12.08 3.54 -8.10
CA GLY A 74 12.43 2.57 -9.13
C GLY A 74 11.39 2.49 -10.24
N PHE A 75 11.57 1.54 -11.14
CA PHE A 75 10.65 1.30 -12.24
C PHE A 75 10.48 -0.18 -12.54
N PHE A 76 9.38 -0.54 -13.19
CA PHE A 76 9.15 -1.86 -13.75
C PHE A 76 9.30 -1.84 -15.27
N GLY A 77 9.78 -2.95 -15.82
CA GLY A 77 10.02 -3.13 -17.25
C GLY A 77 11.48 -2.90 -17.66
N THR A 78 12.29 -3.95 -17.66
CA THR A 78 13.75 -3.90 -17.85
C THR A 78 14.18 -3.19 -19.15
N LYS A 79 13.55 -3.52 -20.28
CA LYS A 79 13.86 -2.93 -21.60
C LYS A 79 12.84 -1.86 -22.03
N LYS A 80 11.62 -1.96 -21.52
CA LYS A 80 10.53 -1.00 -21.79
C LYS A 80 9.92 -0.59 -20.46
N PRO A 81 10.42 0.49 -19.84
CA PRO A 81 9.85 1.00 -18.62
C PRO A 81 8.36 1.29 -18.81
N HIS A 82 7.51 0.77 -17.91
CA HIS A 82 6.07 0.94 -17.99
C HIS A 82 5.43 1.52 -16.73
N SER A 83 6.15 1.53 -15.61
CA SER A 83 5.68 2.05 -14.33
C SER A 83 6.85 2.60 -13.51
N LEU A 84 6.67 3.80 -12.98
CA LEU A 84 7.56 4.43 -11.99
C LEU A 84 6.93 4.28 -10.62
N TRP A 85 7.73 3.99 -9.58
CA TRP A 85 7.23 3.75 -8.23
C TRP A 85 8.18 4.27 -7.15
N ALA A 86 7.62 4.51 -5.96
CA ALA A 86 8.35 4.64 -4.70
C ALA A 86 8.27 3.31 -3.94
N GLY A 87 9.40 2.83 -3.44
CA GLY A 87 9.47 1.58 -2.70
C GLY A 87 8.91 1.71 -1.29
N VAL A 88 8.57 0.57 -0.70
CA VAL A 88 8.22 0.43 0.71
C VAL A 88 9.31 -0.40 1.38
N GLU A 89 9.85 0.07 2.50
CA GLU A 89 10.81 -0.74 3.27
C GLU A 89 10.15 -2.06 3.66
N PRO A 90 10.81 -3.21 3.43
CA PRO A 90 10.27 -4.50 3.80
C PRO A 90 9.93 -4.54 5.29
N SER A 91 8.67 -4.80 5.61
CA SER A 91 8.17 -4.97 6.97
C SER A 91 7.54 -6.35 7.08
N PRO A 92 7.84 -7.12 8.14
CA PRO A 92 7.20 -8.42 8.38
C PRO A 92 5.68 -8.32 8.40
N ASP A 93 5.14 -7.22 8.92
CA ASP A 93 3.70 -7.01 9.05
C ASP A 93 3.01 -6.85 7.69
N VAL A 94 3.60 -6.06 6.78
CA VAL A 94 3.09 -5.92 5.39
C VAL A 94 3.10 -7.25 4.68
N LEU A 95 4.21 -7.99 4.79
CA LEU A 95 4.36 -9.29 4.14
C LEU A 95 3.37 -10.31 4.71
N ALA A 96 3.16 -10.29 6.02
CA ALA A 96 2.23 -11.19 6.68
C ALA A 96 0.77 -10.88 6.33
N LEU A 97 0.38 -9.60 6.29
CA LEU A 97 -0.95 -9.17 5.85
C LEU A 97 -1.21 -9.58 4.40
N GLN A 98 -0.27 -9.28 3.51
CA GLN A 98 -0.38 -9.65 2.09
C GLN A 98 -0.50 -11.16 1.91
N ALA A 99 0.34 -11.94 2.59
CA ALA A 99 0.31 -13.39 2.50
C ALA A 99 -1.00 -13.99 3.03
N GLU A 100 -1.63 -13.38 4.01
CA GLU A 100 -2.94 -13.79 4.51
C GLU A 100 -4.04 -13.50 3.49
N ILE A 101 -4.08 -12.30 2.93
CA ILE A 101 -5.02 -11.92 1.86
C ILE A 101 -4.87 -12.86 0.66
N GLU A 102 -3.64 -13.15 0.24
CA GLU A 102 -3.36 -14.07 -0.85
C GLU A 102 -3.92 -15.47 -0.57
N ARG A 103 -3.68 -16.02 0.64
CA ARG A 103 -4.23 -17.33 1.04
C ARG A 103 -5.76 -17.35 1.07
N LEU A 104 -6.39 -16.25 1.52
CA LEU A 104 -7.84 -16.13 1.52
C LEU A 104 -8.38 -16.13 0.10
N CYS A 105 -7.80 -15.36 -0.81
CA CYS A 105 -8.16 -15.35 -2.22
C CYS A 105 -8.06 -16.74 -2.86
N GLN A 106 -6.98 -17.48 -2.59
CA GLN A 106 -6.81 -18.85 -3.10
C GLN A 106 -7.87 -19.81 -2.55
N ARG A 107 -8.24 -19.71 -1.27
CA ARG A 107 -9.25 -20.59 -0.65
C ARG A 107 -10.64 -20.42 -1.25
N ILE A 108 -10.97 -19.25 -1.78
CA ILE A 108 -12.23 -19.01 -2.50
C ILE A 108 -12.13 -19.30 -4.00
N GLY A 109 -11.03 -19.90 -4.45
CA GLY A 109 -10.86 -20.35 -5.81
C GLY A 109 -10.21 -19.34 -6.77
N LEU A 110 -9.74 -18.20 -6.29
CA LEU A 110 -9.00 -17.28 -7.14
C LEU A 110 -7.60 -17.82 -7.45
N PRO A 111 -7.08 -17.63 -8.67
CA PRO A 111 -5.74 -18.07 -9.02
C PRO A 111 -4.68 -17.34 -8.18
N PRO A 112 -3.58 -18.00 -7.82
CA PRO A 112 -2.48 -17.32 -7.12
C PRO A 112 -1.87 -16.21 -7.97
N ASP A 113 -1.42 -15.12 -7.32
CA ASP A 113 -0.57 -14.15 -8.02
C ASP A 113 0.82 -14.76 -8.21
N SER A 114 1.18 -15.00 -9.47
CA SER A 114 2.47 -15.62 -9.82
C SER A 114 3.66 -14.66 -9.65
N ARG A 115 3.40 -13.36 -9.44
CA ARG A 115 4.44 -12.35 -9.29
C ARG A 115 4.91 -12.29 -7.84
N LYS A 116 6.23 -12.16 -7.66
CA LYS A 116 6.78 -11.84 -6.33
C LYS A 116 6.20 -10.52 -5.84
N PHE A 117 5.63 -10.53 -4.65
CA PHE A 117 5.13 -9.32 -4.01
C PHE A 117 6.30 -8.36 -3.71
N THR A 118 6.22 -7.18 -4.30
CA THR A 118 7.16 -6.07 -4.08
C THR A 118 6.34 -4.86 -3.70
N PRO A 119 6.21 -4.52 -2.40
CA PRO A 119 5.38 -3.42 -1.95
C PRO A 119 5.92 -2.08 -2.46
N HIS A 120 5.06 -1.30 -3.11
CA HIS A 120 5.42 -0.03 -3.71
C HIS A 120 4.19 0.86 -3.88
N VAL A 121 4.42 2.16 -4.06
CA VAL A 121 3.42 3.13 -4.50
C VAL A 121 3.71 3.50 -5.95
N THR A 122 2.79 3.25 -6.86
CA THR A 122 2.92 3.68 -8.25
C THR A 122 2.80 5.20 -8.35
N LEU A 123 3.81 5.85 -8.90
CA LEU A 123 3.86 7.31 -9.10
C LEU A 123 3.40 7.72 -10.49
N ALA A 124 3.77 6.94 -11.50
CA ALA A 124 3.40 7.22 -12.89
C ALA A 124 3.31 5.93 -13.73
N ARG A 125 2.44 5.95 -14.73
CA ARG A 125 2.46 5.01 -15.85
C ARG A 125 3.31 5.60 -16.96
N LEU A 126 4.22 4.79 -17.53
CA LEU A 126 5.15 5.23 -18.56
C LEU A 126 4.68 4.71 -19.93
N ARG A 127 4.56 5.62 -20.90
CA ARG A 127 4.24 5.28 -22.28
C ARG A 127 5.30 5.89 -23.20
N GLY A 128 6.08 5.02 -23.83
CA GLY A 128 7.15 5.45 -24.74
C GLY A 128 8.32 6.16 -24.06
N ALA A 129 8.44 6.07 -22.72
CA ALA A 129 9.58 6.60 -21.99
C ALA A 129 10.86 5.80 -22.38
N ARG A 130 11.94 6.51 -22.66
CA ARG A 130 13.23 5.88 -22.95
C ARG A 130 13.86 5.44 -21.63
N LEU A 131 14.57 4.32 -21.67
CA LEU A 131 15.26 3.80 -20.49
C LEU A 131 16.26 4.83 -19.92
N ASP A 132 17.03 5.50 -20.78
CA ASP A 132 18.02 6.50 -20.38
C ASP A 132 17.37 7.67 -19.63
N ASP A 133 16.20 8.14 -20.08
CA ASP A 133 15.46 9.22 -19.41
C ASP A 133 14.98 8.78 -18.00
N VAL A 134 14.52 7.53 -17.89
CA VAL A 134 14.09 6.96 -16.61
C VAL A 134 15.27 6.81 -15.64
N VAL A 135 16.39 6.28 -16.11
CA VAL A 135 17.60 6.12 -15.31
C VAL A 135 18.13 7.48 -14.85
N HIS A 136 18.19 8.46 -15.76
CA HIS A 136 18.59 9.82 -15.43
C HIS A 136 17.65 10.45 -14.40
N TYR A 137 16.33 10.30 -14.56
CA TYR A 137 15.34 10.77 -13.63
C TYR A 137 15.54 10.19 -12.21
N LEU A 138 15.82 8.89 -12.13
CA LEU A 138 16.01 8.18 -10.85
C LEU A 138 17.34 8.51 -10.17
N SER A 139 18.39 8.86 -10.93
CA SER A 139 19.74 9.12 -10.37
C SER A 139 19.77 10.22 -9.30
N GLY A 140 18.88 11.21 -9.39
CA GLY A 140 18.74 12.28 -8.40
C GLY A 140 17.67 12.06 -7.33
N ARG A 141 17.04 10.86 -7.29
CA ARG A 141 15.86 10.58 -6.43
C ARG A 141 15.96 9.27 -5.66
N GLY A 142 17.11 8.60 -5.71
CA GLY A 142 17.31 7.31 -5.04
C GLY A 142 17.26 7.40 -3.51
N ASP A 143 17.57 8.55 -2.94
CA ASP A 143 17.58 8.79 -1.49
C ASP A 143 16.20 9.19 -0.92
N PHE A 144 15.15 9.11 -1.74
CA PHE A 144 13.78 9.42 -1.26
C PHE A 144 13.40 8.56 -0.07
N ARG A 145 12.95 9.20 1.02
CA ARG A 145 12.47 8.54 2.23
C ARG A 145 11.38 9.37 2.90
N THR A 146 10.44 8.68 3.55
CA THR A 146 9.45 9.31 4.43
C THR A 146 9.73 8.97 5.88
N PRO A 147 9.19 9.74 6.85
CA PRO A 147 9.01 9.25 8.20
C PRO A 147 8.18 7.96 8.21
N THR A 148 8.32 7.16 9.27
CA THR A 148 7.46 6.00 9.49
C THR A 148 6.03 6.47 9.74
N PHE A 149 5.06 5.75 9.18
CA PHE A 149 3.63 5.95 9.44
C PHE A 149 2.96 4.60 9.67
N HIS A 150 1.76 4.62 10.24
CA HIS A 150 0.99 3.42 10.55
C HIS A 150 -0.26 3.38 9.70
N ALA A 151 -0.54 2.21 9.13
CA ALA A 151 -1.81 1.92 8.48
C ALA A 151 -2.70 1.16 9.47
N SER A 152 -3.74 1.83 9.95
CA SER A 152 -4.72 1.27 10.88
C SER A 152 -5.86 0.50 10.19
N ARG A 153 -5.82 0.39 8.87
CA ARG A 153 -6.81 -0.31 8.05
C ARG A 153 -6.24 -0.65 6.68
N PHE A 154 -6.83 -1.63 6.04
CA PHE A 154 -6.68 -1.86 4.61
C PHE A 154 -8.06 -1.74 3.95
N VAL A 155 -8.07 -1.59 2.63
CA VAL A 155 -9.29 -1.30 1.86
C VAL A 155 -9.43 -2.24 0.67
N LEU A 156 -10.69 -2.50 0.28
CA LEU A 156 -11.03 -3.07 -1.02
C LEU A 156 -11.40 -1.91 -1.95
N LEU A 157 -10.66 -1.80 -3.03
CA LEU A 157 -10.84 -0.77 -4.04
C LEU A 157 -11.36 -1.36 -5.34
N SER A 158 -12.15 -0.57 -6.07
CA SER A 158 -12.51 -0.88 -7.46
C SER A 158 -11.97 0.16 -8.43
N SER A 159 -11.64 -0.30 -9.62
CA SER A 159 -11.33 0.55 -10.77
C SER A 159 -12.40 0.35 -11.84
N ARG A 160 -13.06 1.42 -12.25
CA ARG A 160 -14.09 1.36 -13.31
C ARG A 160 -13.49 1.42 -14.70
N ASP A 161 -12.29 2.00 -14.84
CA ASP A 161 -11.63 2.18 -16.14
C ASP A 161 -10.39 1.30 -16.28
N SER A 162 -10.26 0.66 -17.42
CA SER A 162 -9.18 -0.26 -17.75
C SER A 162 -7.80 0.39 -17.89
N VAL A 163 -7.69 1.71 -17.73
CA VAL A 163 -6.47 2.48 -18.05
C VAL A 163 -5.48 2.56 -16.90
N GLY A 164 -5.88 2.21 -15.67
CA GLY A 164 -5.06 2.29 -14.45
C GLY A 164 -4.70 3.73 -14.06
N GLY A 165 -4.69 4.04 -12.78
CA GLY A 165 -4.33 5.36 -12.27
C GLY A 165 -5.46 6.13 -11.60
N GLY A 166 -6.61 5.52 -11.47
CA GLY A 166 -7.79 6.11 -10.83
C GLY A 166 -8.74 6.82 -11.80
N PRO A 167 -9.87 7.35 -11.31
CA PRO A 167 -10.23 7.32 -9.89
C PRO A 167 -10.53 5.89 -9.40
N TYR A 168 -10.16 5.63 -8.14
CA TYR A 168 -10.51 4.39 -7.45
C TYR A 168 -11.67 4.65 -6.49
N LEU A 169 -12.57 3.69 -6.36
CA LEU A 169 -13.66 3.75 -5.40
C LEU A 169 -13.37 2.77 -4.25
N THR A 170 -13.54 3.25 -3.04
CA THR A 170 -13.50 2.39 -1.85
C THR A 170 -14.82 1.65 -1.76
N GLU A 171 -14.75 0.32 -1.91
CA GLU A 171 -15.91 -0.57 -1.78
C GLU A 171 -16.11 -0.99 -0.32
N GLU A 172 -15.00 -1.34 0.39
CA GLU A 172 -15.02 -1.75 1.78
C GLU A 172 -13.75 -1.33 2.52
N ILE A 173 -13.87 -1.17 3.84
CA ILE A 173 -12.81 -0.79 4.77
C ILE A 173 -12.68 -1.84 5.86
N PHE A 174 -11.49 -2.35 6.07
CA PHE A 174 -11.19 -3.39 7.06
C PHE A 174 -10.23 -2.82 8.12
N PRO A 175 -10.67 -2.65 9.37
CA PRO A 175 -9.81 -2.13 10.43
C PRO A 175 -8.73 -3.13 10.83
N LEU A 176 -7.57 -2.62 11.18
CA LEU A 176 -6.49 -3.37 11.83
C LEU A 176 -6.47 -2.99 13.31
N ARG A 177 -6.07 -3.93 14.18
CA ARG A 177 -6.02 -3.68 15.63
C ARG A 177 -4.93 -2.66 15.95
N GLU A 178 -5.26 -1.69 16.79
CA GLU A 178 -4.25 -0.79 17.35
C GLU A 178 -3.20 -1.62 18.11
N THR A 179 -1.93 -1.39 17.81
CA THR A 179 -0.83 -1.87 18.64
C THR A 179 -0.81 -1.00 19.88
N GLY A 180 -1.38 -1.50 20.99
CA GLY A 180 -1.50 -0.75 22.23
C GLY A 180 -0.18 -0.12 22.62
N SER A 181 -0.18 1.18 22.86
CA SER A 181 0.83 1.85 23.67
C SER A 181 0.94 1.06 24.96
N ALA A 182 2.10 0.46 25.23
CA ALA A 182 2.38 -0.18 26.49
C ALA A 182 2.00 0.83 27.58
N ASN A 183 0.92 0.54 28.32
CA ASN A 183 0.56 1.28 29.51
C ASN A 183 1.76 1.22 30.45
N PHE A 184 2.53 2.28 30.53
CA PHE A 184 3.37 2.55 31.68
C PHE A 184 2.41 2.75 32.85
N SER A 185 2.07 1.65 33.54
CA SER A 185 1.48 1.71 34.85
C SER A 185 2.46 2.46 35.76
N THR A 186 2.18 3.72 35.96
CA THR A 186 2.80 4.52 37.00
C THR A 186 2.37 3.88 38.30
N SER A 187 3.23 3.03 38.84
CA SER A 187 3.12 2.50 40.23
C SER A 187 3.15 3.70 41.17
N ALA A 188 2.00 4.08 41.67
CA ALA A 188 1.88 5.10 42.69
C ALA A 188 2.61 4.61 43.96
N VAL A 189 3.77 5.20 44.18
CA VAL A 189 4.46 5.12 45.45
C VAL A 189 3.59 5.81 46.51
N GLN A 190 2.96 5.06 47.40
CA GLN A 190 2.30 5.61 48.58
C GLN A 190 3.34 6.18 49.50
N PRO A 191 3.18 7.41 50.03
CA PRO A 191 4.02 7.89 51.12
C PRO A 191 3.58 7.20 52.42
N SER A 192 4.51 6.45 53.01
CA SER A 192 4.37 5.91 54.35
C SER A 192 4.17 7.02 55.37
N LYS A 193 3.03 7.04 56.05
CA LYS A 193 2.83 7.77 57.30
C LYS A 193 3.77 7.21 58.35
N SER A 194 4.75 7.99 58.79
CA SER A 194 5.43 7.79 60.03
C SER A 194 4.73 8.59 61.12
N MET A 195 4.20 7.89 62.10
CA MET A 195 3.81 8.45 63.40
C MET A 195 5.07 8.74 64.19
N LEU A 196 5.18 9.91 64.73
CA LEU A 196 5.47 10.30 66.11
C LEU A 196 5.71 11.80 66.19
#